data_c5429095456ec301036280eba843e7c1
#
_entry.id   c5429095456ec301036280eba843e7c1
#
_cell.length_a   1.000
_cell.length_b   1.000
_cell.length_c   1.000
_cell.angle_alpha   90.00
_cell.angle_beta   90.00
_cell.angle_gamma   90.00
#
_symmetry.space_group_name_H-M   'P 1'
#
loop_
_entity.id
_entity.type
_entity.pdbx_description
1 polymer ?
#
loop_
_entity_poly.entity_id
_entity_poly.type
_entity_poly.pdbx_seq_one_letter_code
_entity_poly.pdbx_strand_id
1 'polypeptide(L)'
;LKKDENGILTLVGYTGIKPTLLVFEPDKIDRVIDGFINALDSCGLNDENGIYKAIGAVRSENTTGLKIGSYWSGFDSSVIKQSDYNYWAYVDNIVTSLLEGKLYKAEKIVRKLLCQIFRYMKISNSKSGKEFTVATIKKMLEDEYRELYRQWIYELSIFQNVNRASINCFMRQKINELLIKIAPQLNNIVNQLPDYFFNDASKNQLESQTEKREKNVYIDLSKGRRIIFDTIHGVKGETHDATLYLETDRKKASDINRILPCYGVGKPGCSPLYDYSRKLAYVGMSRPKKLLCVAIQAKTYEASKGVFDNSWNVVHLT
;
A
#
# COMPACT_ATOMS: atom_id res chain seq x y z
N LEU A 1 15.36 -6.28 -13.98
CA LEU A 1 15.50 -7.50 -14.80
C LEU A 1 15.28 -7.09 -16.27
N LYS A 2 16.29 -7.28 -17.12
CA LYS A 2 16.12 -7.24 -18.58
C LYS A 2 16.15 -8.68 -19.10
N LYS A 3 15.31 -8.98 -20.07
CA LYS A 3 15.45 -10.20 -20.87
C LYS A 3 16.58 -9.97 -21.88
N ASP A 4 17.49 -10.93 -21.93
CA ASP A 4 18.44 -10.99 -23.02
C ASP A 4 17.76 -11.54 -24.32
N GLU A 5 18.50 -11.59 -25.40
CA GLU A 5 18.04 -12.10 -26.71
C GLU A 5 17.59 -13.58 -26.68
N ASN A 6 17.97 -14.34 -25.65
CA ASN A 6 17.56 -15.72 -25.40
C ASN A 6 16.37 -15.82 -24.42
N GLY A 7 15.82 -14.69 -23.98
CA GLY A 7 14.71 -14.63 -23.04
C GLY A 7 15.10 -14.88 -21.58
N ILE A 8 16.41 -14.96 -21.27
CA ILE A 8 16.92 -15.13 -19.92
C ILE A 8 16.85 -13.79 -19.19
N LEU A 9 16.26 -13.80 -17.98
CA LEU A 9 16.14 -12.62 -17.15
C LEU A 9 17.49 -12.33 -16.47
N THR A 10 18.18 -11.31 -16.94
CA THR A 10 19.42 -10.82 -16.30
C THR A 10 19.15 -9.63 -15.38
N LEU A 11 19.79 -9.59 -14.21
CA LEU A 11 19.78 -8.47 -13.29
C LEU A 11 20.60 -7.31 -13.89
N VAL A 12 19.92 -6.27 -14.35
CA VAL A 12 20.59 -5.04 -14.78
C VAL A 12 20.92 -4.20 -13.56
N GLY A 13 22.21 -3.91 -13.37
CA GLY A 13 22.70 -3.15 -12.22
C GLY A 13 23.06 -4.03 -11.02
N TYR A 14 23.45 -5.29 -11.24
CA TYR A 14 23.98 -6.14 -10.17
C TYR A 14 25.23 -5.48 -9.55
N THR A 15 25.11 -5.08 -8.30
CA THR A 15 26.18 -4.39 -7.56
C THR A 15 27.22 -5.37 -6.97
N GLY A 16 27.10 -6.67 -7.23
CA GLY A 16 27.90 -7.71 -6.57
C GLY A 16 27.45 -8.03 -5.13
N ILE A 17 26.49 -7.27 -4.58
CA ILE A 17 25.96 -7.48 -3.24
C ILE A 17 24.95 -8.62 -3.28
N LYS A 18 25.23 -9.70 -2.54
CA LYS A 18 24.28 -10.81 -2.38
C LYS A 18 23.08 -10.40 -1.54
N PRO A 19 21.85 -10.87 -1.87
CA PRO A 19 20.72 -10.72 -0.97
C PRO A 19 21.00 -11.41 0.35
N THR A 20 20.52 -10.85 1.45
CA THR A 20 20.78 -11.35 2.81
C THR A 20 19.52 -11.92 3.42
N LEU A 21 19.62 -13.12 3.96
CA LEU A 21 18.55 -13.77 4.74
C LEU A 21 18.86 -13.58 6.22
N LEU A 22 17.96 -12.95 6.95
CA LEU A 22 18.04 -12.77 8.41
C LEU A 22 17.16 -13.81 9.06
N VAL A 23 17.76 -14.86 9.61
CA VAL A 23 17.06 -15.97 10.26
C VAL A 23 16.92 -15.69 11.74
N PHE A 24 15.72 -15.70 12.28
CA PHE A 24 15.46 -15.37 13.69
C PHE A 24 14.57 -16.40 14.38
N GLU A 25 14.83 -16.63 15.66
CA GLU A 25 13.93 -17.32 16.56
C GLU A 25 12.83 -16.37 17.06
N PRO A 26 11.63 -16.84 17.43
CA PRO A 26 10.50 -15.99 17.84
C PRO A 26 10.84 -15.00 18.97
N ASP A 27 11.71 -15.38 19.90
CA ASP A 27 12.19 -14.55 21.01
C ASP A 27 13.27 -13.54 20.62
N LYS A 28 13.79 -13.62 19.39
CA LYS A 28 14.83 -12.75 18.82
C LYS A 28 14.32 -11.84 17.71
N ILE A 29 13.03 -11.68 17.58
CA ILE A 29 12.41 -10.86 16.52
C ILE A 29 12.83 -9.38 16.59
N ASP A 30 13.11 -8.87 17.77
CA ASP A 30 13.63 -7.53 18.05
C ASP A 30 15.03 -7.29 17.45
N ARG A 31 15.81 -8.36 17.21
CA ARG A 31 17.15 -8.29 16.59
C ARG A 31 17.12 -8.11 15.07
N VAL A 32 15.96 -8.26 14.45
CA VAL A 32 15.84 -8.20 12.98
C VAL A 32 16.24 -6.83 12.42
N ILE A 33 15.89 -5.75 13.09
CA ILE A 33 16.28 -4.39 12.66
C ILE A 33 17.79 -4.21 12.79
N ASP A 34 18.38 -4.63 13.89
CA ASP A 34 19.84 -4.58 14.09
C ASP A 34 20.57 -5.42 13.03
N GLY A 35 20.04 -6.60 12.72
CA GLY A 35 20.55 -7.43 11.63
C GLY A 35 20.51 -6.74 10.27
N PHE A 36 19.45 -5.97 9.99
CA PHE A 36 19.36 -5.17 8.77
C PHE A 36 20.37 -4.02 8.78
N ILE A 37 20.52 -3.31 9.89
CA ILE A 37 21.52 -2.25 10.05
C ILE A 37 22.93 -2.80 9.81
N ASN A 38 23.28 -3.94 10.39
CA ASN A 38 24.57 -4.59 10.18
C ASN A 38 24.79 -4.99 8.71
N ALA A 39 23.72 -5.43 8.02
CA ALA A 39 23.79 -5.74 6.59
C ALA A 39 24.01 -4.48 5.75
N LEU A 40 23.35 -3.35 6.08
CA LEU A 40 23.62 -2.06 5.46
C LEU A 40 25.08 -1.65 5.63
N ASP A 41 25.62 -1.78 6.84
CA ASP A 41 27.01 -1.45 7.16
C ASP A 41 28.02 -2.29 6.36
N SER A 42 27.79 -3.60 6.33
CA SER A 42 28.62 -4.55 5.59
C SER A 42 28.65 -4.28 4.08
N CYS A 43 27.59 -3.67 3.57
CA CYS A 43 27.47 -3.29 2.17
C CYS A 43 27.88 -1.84 1.87
N GLY A 44 28.37 -1.09 2.86
CA GLY A 44 28.77 0.31 2.70
C GLY A 44 27.60 1.28 2.45
N LEU A 45 26.37 0.91 2.81
CA LEU A 45 25.17 1.72 2.65
C LEU A 45 24.99 2.66 3.84
N ASN A 46 25.81 3.71 3.89
CA ASN A 46 25.92 4.62 5.03
C ASN A 46 25.28 6.00 4.79
N ASP A 47 24.62 6.20 3.66
CA ASP A 47 23.98 7.48 3.31
C ASP A 47 22.76 7.72 4.21
N GLU A 48 22.79 8.79 5.01
CA GLU A 48 21.67 9.22 5.86
C GLU A 48 20.41 9.59 5.03
N ASN A 49 20.61 10.06 3.78
CA ASN A 49 19.57 10.38 2.83
C ASN A 49 19.15 9.18 1.96
N GLY A 50 19.75 8.02 2.19
CA GLY A 50 19.42 6.78 1.50
C GLY A 50 17.96 6.34 1.79
N ILE A 51 17.32 5.75 0.78
CA ILE A 51 15.95 5.24 0.92
C ILE A 51 15.99 3.80 1.43
N TYR A 52 15.83 3.63 2.75
CA TYR A 52 15.81 2.35 3.43
C TYR A 52 14.41 2.03 3.92
N LYS A 53 13.87 0.86 3.58
CA LYS A 53 12.52 0.48 3.99
C LYS A 53 12.44 -0.92 4.56
N ALA A 54 11.65 -1.07 5.64
CA ALA A 54 11.19 -2.34 6.17
C ALA A 54 9.72 -2.54 5.77
N ILE A 55 9.43 -3.59 5.02
CA ILE A 55 8.10 -3.78 4.42
C ILE A 55 7.53 -5.16 4.69
N GLY A 56 6.23 -5.24 4.94
CA GLY A 56 5.53 -6.49 5.17
C GLY A 56 4.13 -6.51 4.56
N ALA A 57 3.54 -7.70 4.45
CA ALA A 57 2.22 -7.87 3.85
C ALA A 57 1.08 -7.61 4.84
N VAL A 58 1.29 -7.87 6.15
CA VAL A 58 0.26 -7.79 7.19
C VAL A 58 0.61 -6.70 8.20
N ARG A 59 -0.30 -5.76 8.32
CA ARG A 59 -0.19 -4.58 9.15
C ARG A 59 -1.03 -4.67 10.43
N SER A 60 -2.22 -5.29 10.34
CA SER A 60 -3.30 -5.18 11.33
C SER A 60 -3.00 -5.91 12.64
N GLU A 61 -3.43 -5.31 13.75
CA GLU A 61 -3.32 -5.85 15.09
C GLU A 61 -4.24 -7.04 15.37
N ASN A 62 -5.24 -7.29 14.51
CA ASN A 62 -6.26 -8.32 14.71
C ASN A 62 -5.84 -9.73 14.29
N THR A 63 -4.54 -9.96 14.05
CA THR A 63 -4.00 -11.28 13.73
C THR A 63 -3.12 -11.80 14.85
N THR A 64 -3.26 -13.07 15.21
CA THR A 64 -2.43 -13.75 16.22
C THR A 64 -1.02 -14.10 15.74
N GLY A 65 -0.70 -13.83 14.48
CA GLY A 65 0.58 -14.15 13.85
C GLY A 65 1.52 -12.95 13.67
N LEU A 66 2.63 -13.18 12.99
CA LEU A 66 3.61 -12.15 12.67
C LEU A 66 3.00 -11.03 11.82
N LYS A 67 3.27 -9.81 12.21
CA LYS A 67 2.86 -8.57 11.55
C LYS A 67 4.01 -7.57 11.57
N ILE A 68 3.92 -6.49 10.80
CA ILE A 68 4.98 -5.46 10.76
C ILE A 68 5.29 -4.95 12.18
N GLY A 69 4.27 -4.66 12.98
CA GLY A 69 4.45 -4.21 14.37
C GLY A 69 5.07 -5.22 15.32
N SER A 70 5.20 -6.50 14.92
CA SER A 70 5.91 -7.50 15.73
C SER A 70 7.43 -7.28 15.72
N TYR A 71 7.97 -6.62 14.70
CA TYR A 71 9.40 -6.37 14.53
C TYR A 71 9.85 -5.06 15.18
N TRP A 72 8.93 -4.16 15.44
CA TRP A 72 9.22 -2.88 16.06
C TRP A 72 8.01 -2.34 16.80
N SER A 73 8.15 -2.13 18.10
CA SER A 73 7.08 -1.64 18.98
C SER A 73 6.64 -0.20 18.69
N GLY A 74 7.49 0.60 18.05
CA GLY A 74 7.16 1.96 17.61
C GLY A 74 6.31 2.02 16.33
N PHE A 75 6.00 0.87 15.70
CA PHE A 75 5.14 0.85 14.52
C PHE A 75 3.69 1.14 14.88
N ASP A 76 3.16 2.23 14.35
CA ASP A 76 1.75 2.60 14.51
C ASP A 76 0.93 2.12 13.31
N SER A 77 0.16 1.05 13.54
CA SER A 77 -0.71 0.46 12.52
C SER A 77 -1.87 1.38 12.12
N SER A 78 -2.22 2.36 12.95
CA SER A 78 -3.27 3.34 12.69
C SER A 78 -2.84 4.44 11.70
N VAL A 79 -1.52 4.62 11.54
CA VAL A 79 -0.96 5.45 10.48
C VAL A 79 -1.28 4.78 9.15
N ILE A 80 -2.51 4.95 8.75
CA ILE A 80 -2.93 4.62 7.39
C ILE A 80 -2.14 5.58 6.49
N LYS A 81 -1.49 5.06 5.43
CA LYS A 81 -1.57 5.74 4.16
C LYS A 81 -3.06 5.76 3.84
N GLN A 82 -3.82 6.64 4.46
CA GLN A 82 -4.94 7.19 3.76
C GLN A 82 -4.32 7.54 2.43
N SER A 83 -4.92 7.11 1.34
CA SER A 83 -4.85 7.90 0.13
C SER A 83 -5.36 9.27 0.60
N ASP A 84 -4.42 10.12 1.02
CA ASP A 84 -4.70 11.42 1.63
C ASP A 84 -5.13 12.38 0.54
N TYR A 85 -6.02 11.87 -0.29
CA TYR A 85 -6.79 12.71 -1.16
C TYR A 85 -7.80 13.40 -0.25
N ASN A 86 -7.48 14.62 0.16
CA ASN A 86 -8.53 15.54 0.56
C ASN A 86 -9.49 15.69 -0.63
N TYR A 87 -10.65 16.21 -0.40
CA TYR A 87 -11.66 16.43 -1.45
C TYR A 87 -11.05 17.10 -2.70
N TRP A 88 -10.21 18.09 -2.51
CA TRP A 88 -9.59 18.86 -3.59
C TRP A 88 -8.62 18.03 -4.44
N ALA A 89 -7.90 17.12 -3.84
CA ALA A 89 -7.06 16.19 -4.61
C ALA A 89 -7.89 15.25 -5.49
N TYR A 90 -9.09 14.85 -5.05
CA TYR A 90 -10.01 14.13 -5.92
C TYR A 90 -10.50 15.00 -7.07
N VAL A 91 -10.89 16.26 -6.80
CA VAL A 91 -11.29 17.22 -7.83
C VAL A 91 -10.18 17.44 -8.86
N ASP A 92 -8.96 17.71 -8.41
CA ASP A 92 -7.80 17.93 -9.30
C ASP A 92 -7.48 16.69 -10.16
N ASN A 93 -7.59 15.50 -9.60
CA ASN A 93 -7.39 14.26 -10.36
C ASN A 93 -8.53 14.00 -11.36
N ILE A 94 -9.79 14.40 -11.06
CA ILE A 94 -10.90 14.36 -12.01
C ILE A 94 -10.62 15.33 -13.15
N VAL A 95 -10.27 16.58 -12.86
CA VAL A 95 -9.90 17.61 -13.85
C VAL A 95 -8.80 17.08 -14.79
N THR A 96 -7.70 16.60 -14.21
CA THR A 96 -6.57 16.03 -14.99
C THR A 96 -7.03 14.89 -15.88
N SER A 97 -7.86 13.97 -15.35
CA SER A 97 -8.34 12.82 -16.12
C SER A 97 -9.24 13.22 -17.27
N LEU A 98 -10.08 14.24 -17.10
CA LEU A 98 -10.96 14.76 -18.14
C LEU A 98 -10.18 15.51 -19.22
N LEU A 99 -9.20 16.34 -18.84
CA LEU A 99 -8.31 17.04 -19.79
C LEU A 99 -7.48 16.05 -20.62
N GLU A 100 -7.13 14.88 -20.04
CA GLU A 100 -6.47 13.79 -20.76
C GLU A 100 -7.43 12.96 -21.64
N GLY A 101 -8.73 13.26 -21.67
CA GLY A 101 -9.74 12.46 -22.38
C GLY A 101 -10.00 11.07 -21.75
N LYS A 102 -9.62 10.86 -20.47
CA LYS A 102 -9.70 9.57 -19.78
C LYS A 102 -10.90 9.48 -18.84
N LEU A 103 -12.13 9.56 -19.40
CA LEU A 103 -13.36 9.53 -18.63
C LEU A 103 -13.43 8.34 -17.65
N TYR A 104 -12.98 7.14 -18.03
CA TYR A 104 -12.97 5.96 -17.17
C TYR A 104 -12.13 6.15 -15.90
N LYS A 105 -11.04 6.96 -15.99
CA LYS A 105 -10.23 7.29 -14.81
C LYS A 105 -10.97 8.26 -13.90
N ALA A 106 -11.58 9.31 -14.48
CA ALA A 106 -12.40 10.27 -13.74
C ALA A 106 -13.53 9.55 -12.99
N GLU A 107 -14.26 8.67 -13.66
CA GLU A 107 -15.31 7.84 -13.07
C GLU A 107 -14.81 6.98 -11.90
N LYS A 108 -13.64 6.35 -12.03
CA LYS A 108 -13.02 5.58 -10.94
C LYS A 108 -12.66 6.45 -9.74
N ILE A 109 -12.22 7.69 -9.99
CA ILE A 109 -11.89 8.66 -8.95
C ILE A 109 -13.17 9.11 -8.23
N VAL A 110 -14.24 9.39 -8.95
CA VAL A 110 -15.58 9.70 -8.38
C VAL A 110 -16.03 8.60 -7.42
N ARG A 111 -15.94 7.33 -7.80
CA ARG A 111 -16.31 6.21 -6.92
C ARG A 111 -15.44 6.12 -5.66
N LYS A 112 -14.15 6.45 -5.77
CA LYS A 112 -13.27 6.53 -4.60
C LYS A 112 -13.66 7.67 -3.68
N LEU A 113 -13.97 8.83 -4.23
CA LEU A 113 -14.47 9.98 -3.47
C LEU A 113 -15.76 9.63 -2.71
N LEU A 114 -16.72 8.99 -3.36
CA LEU A 114 -17.95 8.51 -2.70
C LEU A 114 -17.67 7.54 -1.57
N CYS A 115 -16.69 6.62 -1.72
CA CYS A 115 -16.27 5.73 -0.62
C CYS A 115 -15.79 6.52 0.60
N GLN A 116 -15.02 7.57 0.39
CA GLN A 116 -14.51 8.41 1.48
C GLN A 116 -15.65 9.18 2.16
N ILE A 117 -16.54 9.77 1.37
CA ILE A 117 -17.72 10.49 1.90
C ILE A 117 -18.59 9.57 2.73
N PHE A 118 -18.93 8.38 2.21
CA PHE A 118 -19.78 7.43 2.92
C PHE A 118 -19.13 6.93 4.22
N ARG A 119 -17.83 6.66 4.19
CA ARG A 119 -17.07 6.29 5.40
C ARG A 119 -17.11 7.41 6.43
N TYR A 120 -16.83 8.63 5.98
CA TYR A 120 -16.86 9.80 6.84
C TYR A 120 -18.22 10.00 7.51
N MET A 121 -19.29 9.85 6.72
CA MET A 121 -20.66 9.98 7.18
C MET A 121 -21.20 8.74 7.89
N LYS A 122 -20.38 7.70 8.07
CA LYS A 122 -20.77 6.41 8.66
C LYS A 122 -21.94 5.75 7.93
N ILE A 123 -22.09 6.00 6.62
CA ILE A 123 -23.08 5.35 5.78
C ILE A 123 -22.57 3.95 5.44
N SER A 124 -23.26 2.92 5.92
CA SER A 124 -22.95 1.51 5.66
C SER A 124 -23.80 0.96 4.52
N ASN A 125 -23.30 -0.09 3.88
CA ASN A 125 -24.09 -0.85 2.91
C ASN A 125 -25.23 -1.57 3.63
N SER A 126 -26.47 -1.24 3.28
CA SER A 126 -27.70 -1.77 3.90
C SER A 126 -27.81 -3.31 3.84
N LYS A 127 -27.25 -3.94 2.78
CA LYS A 127 -27.29 -5.39 2.57
C LYS A 127 -26.27 -6.16 3.39
N SER A 128 -25.12 -5.55 3.72
CA SER A 128 -24.01 -6.25 4.41
C SER A 128 -23.65 -5.68 5.78
N GLY A 129 -24.17 -4.52 6.14
CA GLY A 129 -23.79 -3.77 7.36
C GLY A 129 -22.34 -3.29 7.37
N LYS A 130 -21.59 -3.46 6.27
CA LYS A 130 -20.16 -3.12 6.17
C LYS A 130 -19.96 -1.80 5.45
N GLU A 131 -18.77 -1.22 5.63
CA GLU A 131 -18.36 -0.04 4.86
C GLU A 131 -18.40 -0.32 3.36
N PHE A 132 -18.70 0.72 2.60
CA PHE A 132 -18.64 0.64 1.15
C PHE A 132 -17.20 0.53 0.64
N THR A 133 -17.02 -0.33 -0.36
CA THR A 133 -15.82 -0.40 -1.20
C THR A 133 -16.12 0.18 -2.57
N VAL A 134 -15.09 0.50 -3.37
CA VAL A 134 -15.27 0.99 -4.75
C VAL A 134 -16.12 0.03 -5.58
N ALA A 135 -15.97 -1.28 -5.36
CA ALA A 135 -16.75 -2.30 -6.07
C ALA A 135 -18.22 -2.32 -5.63
N THR A 136 -18.49 -2.22 -4.33
CA THR A 136 -19.87 -2.20 -3.81
C THR A 136 -20.58 -0.90 -4.12
N ILE A 137 -19.90 0.25 -4.15
CA ILE A 137 -20.45 1.52 -4.65
C ILE A 137 -20.79 1.41 -6.14
N LYS A 138 -19.86 0.86 -6.95
CA LYS A 138 -20.15 0.64 -8.38
C LYS A 138 -21.46 -0.15 -8.55
N LYS A 139 -21.57 -1.28 -7.84
CA LYS A 139 -22.75 -2.14 -7.91
C LYS A 139 -24.02 -1.40 -7.48
N MET A 140 -23.97 -0.68 -6.36
CA MET A 140 -25.11 0.11 -5.88
C MET A 140 -25.55 1.15 -6.92
N LEU A 141 -24.61 1.89 -7.51
CA LEU A 141 -24.90 2.90 -8.52
C LEU A 141 -25.50 2.30 -9.80
N GLU A 142 -25.01 1.12 -10.23
CA GLU A 142 -25.48 0.43 -11.43
C GLU A 142 -26.82 -0.28 -11.22
N ASP A 143 -27.12 -0.77 -10.03
CA ASP A 143 -28.34 -1.52 -9.72
C ASP A 143 -29.48 -0.60 -9.25
N GLU A 144 -29.22 0.25 -8.25
CA GLU A 144 -30.26 0.99 -7.51
C GLU A 144 -30.42 2.45 -7.98
N TYR A 145 -29.33 3.05 -8.51
CA TYR A 145 -29.31 4.48 -8.93
C TYR A 145 -28.85 4.64 -10.38
N ARG A 146 -29.15 3.67 -11.22
CA ARG A 146 -28.64 3.55 -12.61
C ARG A 146 -28.87 4.82 -13.44
N GLU A 147 -30.10 5.33 -13.47
CA GLU A 147 -30.43 6.49 -14.31
C GLU A 147 -29.72 7.75 -13.83
N LEU A 148 -29.72 8.00 -12.52
CA LEU A 148 -28.98 9.13 -11.93
C LEU A 148 -27.48 9.03 -12.25
N TYR A 149 -26.90 7.83 -12.11
CA TYR A 149 -25.48 7.62 -12.34
C TYR A 149 -25.10 7.75 -13.83
N ARG A 150 -25.92 7.22 -14.73
CA ARG A 150 -25.71 7.37 -16.18
C ARG A 150 -25.78 8.83 -16.60
N GLN A 151 -26.77 9.57 -16.13
CA GLN A 151 -26.89 11.00 -16.38
C GLN A 151 -25.63 11.73 -15.87
N TRP A 152 -25.19 11.43 -14.66
CA TRP A 152 -23.99 12.01 -14.09
C TRP A 152 -22.74 11.76 -14.96
N ILE A 153 -22.50 10.51 -15.39
CA ILE A 153 -21.36 10.18 -16.23
C ILE A 153 -21.49 10.81 -17.63
N TYR A 154 -22.69 10.86 -18.19
CA TYR A 154 -22.93 11.55 -19.45
C TYR A 154 -22.61 13.04 -19.35
N GLU A 155 -23.13 13.75 -18.36
CA GLU A 155 -22.83 15.16 -18.13
C GLU A 155 -21.33 15.40 -17.94
N LEU A 156 -20.64 14.50 -17.21
CA LEU A 156 -19.19 14.57 -17.02
C LEU A 156 -18.43 14.36 -18.33
N SER A 157 -18.95 13.52 -19.24
CA SER A 157 -18.33 13.24 -20.54
C SER A 157 -18.37 14.40 -21.54
N ILE A 158 -19.40 15.24 -21.44
CA ILE A 158 -19.62 16.40 -22.31
C ILE A 158 -19.26 17.72 -21.63
N PHE A 159 -18.60 17.66 -20.46
CA PHE A 159 -18.34 18.81 -19.62
C PHE A 159 -17.42 19.81 -20.34
N GLN A 160 -17.96 21.01 -20.59
CA GLN A 160 -17.20 22.13 -21.13
C GLN A 160 -16.53 22.91 -20.00
N ASN A 161 -15.47 23.63 -20.28
CA ASN A 161 -14.75 24.42 -19.27
C ASN A 161 -14.21 23.59 -18.10
N VAL A 162 -13.52 22.48 -18.38
CA VAL A 162 -12.93 21.59 -17.37
C VAL A 162 -11.87 22.37 -16.58
N ASN A 163 -12.25 22.82 -15.39
CA ASN A 163 -11.36 23.46 -14.43
C ASN A 163 -11.78 23.09 -12.98
N ARG A 164 -10.94 23.42 -12.01
CA ARG A 164 -11.13 23.08 -10.60
C ARG A 164 -12.47 23.60 -10.02
N ALA A 165 -12.82 24.85 -10.32
CA ALA A 165 -14.02 25.49 -9.78
C ALA A 165 -15.29 24.87 -10.35
N SER A 166 -15.36 24.67 -11.67
CA SER A 166 -16.54 24.10 -12.33
C SER A 166 -16.75 22.62 -11.98
N ILE A 167 -15.68 21.83 -11.92
CA ILE A 167 -15.76 20.42 -11.47
C ILE A 167 -16.14 20.34 -9.99
N ASN A 168 -15.63 21.22 -9.13
CA ASN A 168 -16.07 21.27 -7.74
C ASN A 168 -17.58 21.54 -7.60
N CYS A 169 -18.10 22.53 -8.32
CA CYS A 169 -19.52 22.84 -8.30
C CYS A 169 -20.37 21.65 -8.76
N PHE A 170 -19.99 21.05 -9.89
CA PHE A 170 -20.64 19.85 -10.42
C PHE A 170 -20.61 18.68 -9.43
N MET A 171 -19.46 18.36 -8.86
CA MET A 171 -19.31 17.25 -7.93
C MET A 171 -20.13 17.45 -6.66
N ARG A 172 -20.14 18.66 -6.10
CA ARG A 172 -20.95 18.97 -4.91
C ARG A 172 -22.44 18.77 -5.18
N GLN A 173 -22.92 19.27 -6.32
CA GLN A 173 -24.33 19.09 -6.72
C GLN A 173 -24.68 17.60 -6.85
N LYS A 174 -23.88 16.83 -7.59
CA LYS A 174 -24.15 15.41 -7.85
C LYS A 174 -24.05 14.53 -6.62
N ILE A 175 -23.10 14.82 -5.75
CA ILE A 175 -22.96 14.14 -4.46
C ILE A 175 -24.20 14.42 -3.60
N ASN A 176 -24.67 15.67 -3.56
CA ASN A 176 -25.85 16.03 -2.79
C ASN A 176 -27.11 15.33 -3.32
N GLU A 177 -27.34 15.33 -4.64
CA GLU A 177 -28.46 14.62 -5.30
C GLU A 177 -28.46 13.13 -4.91
N LEU A 178 -27.30 12.48 -4.88
CA LEU A 178 -27.17 11.07 -4.50
C LEU A 178 -27.42 10.85 -3.01
N LEU A 179 -26.85 11.69 -2.14
CA LEU A 179 -26.99 11.56 -0.69
C LEU A 179 -28.43 11.75 -0.22
N ILE A 180 -29.19 12.68 -0.80
CA ILE A 180 -30.62 12.88 -0.51
C ILE A 180 -31.41 11.60 -0.81
N LYS A 181 -31.03 10.85 -1.85
CA LYS A 181 -31.73 9.60 -2.22
C LYS A 181 -31.32 8.42 -1.32
N ILE A 182 -30.05 8.34 -0.92
CA ILE A 182 -29.52 7.23 -0.11
C ILE A 182 -29.85 7.40 1.36
N ALA A 183 -29.84 8.63 1.86
CA ALA A 183 -30.00 8.96 3.27
C ALA A 183 -30.86 10.22 3.42
N PRO A 184 -32.17 10.15 3.12
CA PRO A 184 -33.07 11.31 3.16
C PRO A 184 -33.12 12.06 4.50
N GLN A 185 -32.83 11.30 5.60
CA GLN A 185 -32.74 11.85 6.96
C GLN A 185 -31.56 12.81 7.15
N LEU A 186 -30.63 12.78 6.24
CA LEU A 186 -29.43 13.61 6.28
C LEU A 186 -29.61 14.87 5.39
N ASN A 187 -30.82 15.41 5.24
CA ASN A 187 -31.05 16.64 4.50
C ASN A 187 -30.10 17.77 4.95
N ASN A 188 -29.45 18.43 4.00
CA ASN A 188 -28.39 19.44 4.19
C ASN A 188 -26.99 18.92 4.53
N ILE A 189 -26.69 17.68 4.21
CA ILE A 189 -25.42 17.03 4.57
C ILE A 189 -24.20 17.65 3.90
N VAL A 190 -24.34 18.13 2.67
CA VAL A 190 -23.22 18.79 1.98
C VAL A 190 -22.79 20.07 2.71
N ASN A 191 -23.73 20.72 3.40
CA ASN A 191 -23.45 21.86 4.28
C ASN A 191 -22.91 21.42 5.66
N GLN A 192 -23.05 20.12 6.01
CA GLN A 192 -22.58 19.53 7.26
C GLN A 192 -21.29 18.72 7.10
N LEU A 193 -20.84 18.48 5.86
CA LEU A 193 -19.48 17.96 5.65
C LEU A 193 -18.53 19.00 6.23
N PRO A 194 -17.70 18.63 7.23
CA PRO A 194 -16.85 19.59 7.88
C PRO A 194 -16.02 20.36 6.86
N ASP A 195 -15.79 21.62 7.15
CA ASP A 195 -15.00 22.50 6.29
C ASP A 195 -13.63 21.88 5.92
N TYR A 196 -13.03 21.08 6.81
CA TYR A 196 -11.76 20.41 6.52
C TYR A 196 -11.84 19.40 5.36
N PHE A 197 -13.04 18.83 5.07
CA PHE A 197 -13.22 17.91 3.94
C PHE A 197 -13.26 18.66 2.61
N PHE A 198 -13.73 19.91 2.61
CA PHE A 198 -13.83 20.77 1.44
C PHE A 198 -12.78 21.89 1.40
N ASN A 199 -12.13 22.18 2.51
CA ASN A 199 -11.08 23.18 2.56
C ASN A 199 -9.80 22.71 1.88
N ASP A 200 -9.10 23.65 1.30
CA ASP A 200 -7.79 23.45 0.68
C ASP A 200 -6.72 23.35 1.79
N ALA A 201 -6.88 22.36 2.66
CA ALA A 201 -5.95 22.07 3.76
C ALA A 201 -4.58 21.59 3.25
N SER A 202 -4.31 21.73 1.95
CA SER A 202 -3.05 21.31 1.33
C SER A 202 -1.81 22.01 1.93
N LYS A 203 -1.97 23.18 2.57
CA LYS A 203 -0.86 23.85 3.29
C LYS A 203 -0.64 23.32 4.69
N ASN A 204 -1.71 23.00 5.44
CA ASN A 204 -1.58 22.54 6.83
C ASN A 204 -1.45 21.00 6.94
N GLN A 205 -1.86 20.24 5.91
CA GLN A 205 -1.71 18.80 5.89
C GLN A 205 -0.32 18.33 5.45
N LEU A 206 0.47 19.16 4.77
CA LEU A 206 1.89 18.85 4.55
C LEU A 206 2.65 18.75 5.88
N GLU A 207 2.35 19.62 6.85
CA GLU A 207 2.96 19.56 8.18
C GLU A 207 2.43 18.36 8.98
N SER A 208 1.11 18.11 8.97
CA SER A 208 0.54 16.93 9.66
C SER A 208 0.85 15.60 8.96
N GLN A 209 1.07 15.59 7.64
CA GLN A 209 1.53 14.43 6.89
C GLN A 209 3.01 14.15 7.13
N THR A 210 3.83 15.17 7.32
CA THR A 210 5.24 15.02 7.67
C THR A 210 5.35 14.39 9.06
N GLU A 211 4.59 14.87 10.05
CA GLU A 211 4.54 14.28 11.40
C GLU A 211 4.00 12.83 11.40
N LYS A 212 2.96 12.53 10.63
CA LYS A 212 2.44 11.14 10.50
C LYS A 212 3.38 10.20 9.75
N ARG A 213 4.13 10.72 8.77
CA ARG A 213 5.18 9.95 8.08
C ARG A 213 6.36 9.66 9.01
N GLU A 214 6.64 10.53 9.96
CA GLU A 214 7.68 10.30 10.97
C GLU A 214 7.32 9.21 11.98
N LYS A 215 6.04 8.95 12.25
CA LYS A 215 5.60 7.94 13.22
C LYS A 215 6.05 6.51 12.90
N ASN A 216 6.26 6.16 11.63
CA ASN A 216 6.70 4.82 11.22
C ASN A 216 8.15 4.84 10.70
N VAL A 217 8.99 5.67 11.28
CA VAL A 217 10.41 5.80 10.94
C VAL A 217 11.25 5.38 12.14
N TYR A 218 12.00 4.31 11.96
CA TYR A 218 13.05 3.91 12.88
C TYR A 218 14.31 4.70 12.56
N ILE A 219 14.90 5.35 13.57
CA ILE A 219 16.15 6.10 13.43
C ILE A 219 17.32 5.21 13.91
N ASP A 220 18.20 4.86 13.02
CA ASP A 220 19.49 4.29 13.38
C ASP A 220 20.39 5.38 13.96
N LEU A 221 20.49 5.42 15.28
CA LEU A 221 21.24 6.45 16.00
C LEU A 221 22.73 6.44 15.72
N SER A 222 23.29 5.32 15.23
CA SER A 222 24.74 5.20 14.98
C SER A 222 25.17 6.00 13.74
N LYS A 223 24.31 6.13 12.74
CA LYS A 223 24.61 6.78 11.45
C LYS A 223 23.52 7.72 10.95
N GLY A 224 22.51 8.01 11.75
CA GLY A 224 21.41 8.90 11.38
C GLY A 224 20.49 8.37 10.28
N ARG A 225 20.64 7.09 9.87
CA ARG A 225 19.82 6.51 8.80
C ARG A 225 18.36 6.35 9.22
N ARG A 226 17.47 6.60 8.30
CA ARG A 226 16.03 6.52 8.50
C ARG A 226 15.49 5.26 7.81
N ILE A 227 14.96 4.31 8.60
CA ILE A 227 14.33 3.08 8.10
C ILE A 227 12.82 3.25 8.19
N ILE A 228 12.16 3.37 7.03
CA ILE A 228 10.72 3.61 6.95
C ILE A 228 9.98 2.27 6.93
N PHE A 229 9.09 2.07 7.91
CA PHE A 229 8.21 0.91 7.95
C PHE A 229 6.93 1.16 7.16
N ASP A 230 6.62 0.26 6.21
CA ASP A 230 5.43 0.39 5.36
C ASP A 230 4.87 -0.99 4.96
N THR A 231 3.73 -0.98 4.30
CA THR A 231 3.19 -2.18 3.69
C THR A 231 3.72 -2.37 2.27
N ILE A 232 3.77 -3.61 1.79
CA ILE A 232 4.14 -3.91 0.39
C ILE A 232 3.25 -3.15 -0.60
N HIS A 233 1.95 -2.98 -0.28
CA HIS A 233 1.05 -2.17 -1.11
C HIS A 233 1.39 -0.67 -1.08
N GLY A 234 1.85 -0.18 0.06
CA GLY A 234 2.24 1.22 0.23
C GLY A 234 3.43 1.63 -0.64
N VAL A 235 4.36 0.71 -0.87
CA VAL A 235 5.58 0.96 -1.66
C VAL A 235 5.46 0.59 -3.13
N LYS A 236 4.24 0.30 -3.62
CA LYS A 236 4.05 -0.05 -5.03
C LYS A 236 4.41 1.13 -5.95
N GLY A 237 5.37 0.90 -6.84
CA GLY A 237 5.87 1.93 -7.77
C GLY A 237 7.08 2.70 -7.23
N GLU A 238 7.47 2.48 -5.98
CA GLU A 238 8.67 3.08 -5.40
C GLU A 238 9.93 2.26 -5.73
N THR A 239 11.09 2.86 -5.53
CA THR A 239 12.40 2.21 -5.64
C THR A 239 13.22 2.62 -4.43
N HIS A 240 13.91 1.65 -3.79
CA HIS A 240 14.65 1.85 -2.56
C HIS A 240 16.15 1.58 -2.79
N ASP A 241 17.02 2.14 -1.97
CA ASP A 241 18.43 1.73 -1.95
C ASP A 241 18.57 0.37 -1.31
N ALA A 242 17.89 0.15 -0.17
CA ALA A 242 17.80 -1.17 0.44
C ALA A 242 16.38 -1.45 0.96
N THR A 243 16.01 -2.72 0.97
CA THR A 243 14.70 -3.17 1.46
C THR A 243 14.89 -4.35 2.40
N LEU A 244 14.29 -4.26 3.59
CA LEU A 244 14.05 -5.37 4.48
C LEU A 244 12.63 -5.89 4.26
N TYR A 245 12.50 -7.08 3.69
CA TYR A 245 11.22 -7.77 3.57
C TYR A 245 10.95 -8.54 4.86
N LEU A 246 9.85 -8.24 5.53
CA LEU A 246 9.45 -8.85 6.80
C LEU A 246 8.48 -10.00 6.54
N GLU A 247 8.80 -11.21 7.01
CA GLU A 247 7.86 -12.33 7.00
C GLU A 247 6.63 -11.98 7.84
N THR A 248 5.44 -12.11 7.27
CA THR A 248 4.18 -11.81 7.99
C THR A 248 3.16 -12.90 7.79
N ASP A 249 2.37 -13.18 8.84
CA ASP A 249 1.34 -14.22 8.84
C ASP A 249 0.01 -13.70 8.30
N ARG A 250 -0.52 -14.40 7.30
CA ARG A 250 -1.86 -14.16 6.80
C ARG A 250 -2.67 -15.46 6.88
N LYS A 251 -3.76 -15.44 7.65
CA LYS A 251 -4.49 -16.65 8.01
C LYS A 251 -3.57 -17.59 8.82
N LYS A 252 -3.39 -18.83 8.42
CA LYS A 252 -2.69 -19.87 9.21
C LYS A 252 -1.21 -20.06 8.82
N ALA A 253 -0.65 -19.28 7.91
CA ALA A 253 0.73 -19.42 7.48
C ALA A 253 1.32 -18.09 7.00
N SER A 254 2.65 -17.96 7.05
CA SER A 254 3.32 -16.78 6.56
C SER A 254 3.30 -16.70 5.02
N ASP A 255 3.45 -15.49 4.52
CA ASP A 255 3.54 -15.21 3.09
C ASP A 255 4.75 -15.90 2.46
N ILE A 256 5.91 -15.90 3.14
CA ILE A 256 7.13 -16.55 2.67
C ILE A 256 6.96 -18.08 2.70
N ASN A 257 6.48 -18.66 3.80
CA ASN A 257 6.28 -20.12 3.90
C ASN A 257 5.37 -20.67 2.80
N ARG A 258 4.43 -19.86 2.29
CA ARG A 258 3.57 -20.28 1.18
C ARG A 258 4.29 -20.36 -0.16
N ILE A 259 5.26 -19.49 -0.41
CA ILE A 259 5.93 -19.42 -1.73
C ILE A 259 7.15 -20.33 -1.83
N LEU A 260 7.82 -20.63 -0.72
CA LEU A 260 9.06 -21.41 -0.72
C LEU A 260 8.93 -22.81 -1.35
N PRO A 261 7.87 -23.61 -1.08
CA PRO A 261 7.72 -24.93 -1.69
C PRO A 261 7.64 -24.92 -3.22
N CYS A 262 7.38 -23.76 -3.81
CA CYS A 262 7.23 -23.59 -5.27
C CYS A 262 8.33 -22.70 -5.86
N TYR A 263 9.33 -22.33 -5.07
CA TYR A 263 10.44 -21.52 -5.52
C TYR A 263 11.28 -22.29 -6.54
N GLY A 264 11.49 -21.72 -7.74
CA GLY A 264 12.23 -22.37 -8.82
C GLY A 264 11.48 -23.49 -9.56
N VAL A 265 10.35 -23.95 -9.06
CA VAL A 265 9.57 -25.03 -9.65
C VAL A 265 8.15 -24.52 -9.93
N GLY A 266 7.93 -23.92 -11.06
CA GLY A 266 6.60 -23.44 -11.43
C GLY A 266 5.55 -24.56 -11.35
N LYS A 267 4.86 -24.72 -10.21
CA LYS A 267 3.78 -25.70 -10.06
C LYS A 267 2.47 -25.09 -10.56
N PRO A 268 1.85 -25.65 -11.59
CA PRO A 268 0.48 -25.34 -11.94
C PRO A 268 -0.46 -25.82 -10.81
N GLY A 269 -1.44 -25.01 -10.44
CA GLY A 269 -2.48 -25.41 -9.50
C GLY A 269 -2.32 -24.93 -8.07
N CYS A 270 -1.50 -23.91 -7.81
CA CYS A 270 -1.40 -23.31 -6.49
C CYS A 270 -2.67 -22.53 -6.09
N SER A 271 -2.98 -22.52 -4.80
CA SER A 271 -4.17 -21.83 -4.25
C SER A 271 -4.14 -20.32 -4.56
N PRO A 272 -5.31 -19.63 -4.60
CA PRO A 272 -5.36 -18.18 -4.77
C PRO A 272 -4.53 -17.40 -3.75
N LEU A 273 -4.32 -17.95 -2.55
CA LEU A 273 -3.46 -17.37 -1.51
C LEU A 273 -1.97 -17.47 -1.87
N TYR A 274 -1.57 -18.55 -2.52
CA TYR A 274 -0.20 -18.69 -3.03
C TYR A 274 0.09 -17.63 -4.09
N ASP A 275 -0.77 -17.51 -5.11
CA ASP A 275 -0.61 -16.51 -6.16
C ASP A 275 -0.59 -15.09 -5.62
N TYR A 276 -1.40 -14.83 -4.61
CA TYR A 276 -1.40 -13.54 -3.93
C TYR A 276 -0.06 -13.31 -3.19
N SER A 277 0.42 -14.27 -2.41
CA SER A 277 1.70 -14.17 -1.68
C SER A 277 2.87 -14.01 -2.65
N ARG A 278 2.89 -14.75 -3.76
CA ARG A 278 3.89 -14.64 -4.81
C ARG A 278 3.94 -13.24 -5.44
N LYS A 279 2.77 -12.66 -5.74
CA LYS A 279 2.68 -11.29 -6.27
C LYS A 279 3.18 -10.25 -5.28
N LEU A 280 2.87 -10.42 -3.99
CA LEU A 280 3.36 -9.54 -2.94
C LEU A 280 4.88 -9.64 -2.80
N ALA A 281 5.42 -10.87 -2.71
CA ALA A 281 6.85 -11.09 -2.62
C ALA A 281 7.59 -10.47 -3.82
N TYR A 282 7.07 -10.68 -5.04
CA TYR A 282 7.62 -10.05 -6.24
C TYR A 282 7.64 -8.53 -6.13
N VAL A 283 6.52 -7.91 -5.72
CA VAL A 283 6.44 -6.46 -5.57
C VAL A 283 7.44 -5.97 -4.52
N GLY A 284 7.50 -6.58 -3.35
CA GLY A 284 8.37 -6.13 -2.25
C GLY A 284 9.85 -6.37 -2.54
N MET A 285 10.21 -7.58 -2.98
CA MET A 285 11.60 -7.98 -3.20
C MET A 285 12.22 -7.36 -4.47
N SER A 286 11.42 -6.82 -5.38
CA SER A 286 11.91 -6.10 -6.57
C SER A 286 12.11 -4.59 -6.36
N ARG A 287 11.90 -4.07 -5.15
CA ARG A 287 12.06 -2.63 -4.86
C ARG A 287 13.50 -2.18 -4.67
N PRO A 288 14.39 -2.96 -4.01
CA PRO A 288 15.75 -2.49 -3.76
C PRO A 288 16.59 -2.41 -5.03
N LYS A 289 17.45 -1.38 -5.10
CA LYS A 289 18.48 -1.22 -6.14
C LYS A 289 19.78 -1.89 -5.73
N LYS A 290 20.11 -1.88 -4.43
CA LYS A 290 21.44 -2.26 -3.92
C LYS A 290 21.36 -3.51 -3.04
N LEU A 291 20.55 -3.50 -1.98
CA LEU A 291 20.48 -4.58 -1.00
C LEU A 291 19.04 -5.04 -0.74
N LEU A 292 18.80 -6.33 -0.91
CA LEU A 292 17.61 -7.02 -0.42
C LEU A 292 17.99 -7.80 0.85
N CYS A 293 17.30 -7.51 1.96
CA CYS A 293 17.27 -8.37 3.14
C CYS A 293 15.88 -8.99 3.28
N VAL A 294 15.80 -10.24 3.69
CA VAL A 294 14.56 -10.97 3.99
C VAL A 294 14.65 -11.52 5.40
N ALA A 295 13.75 -11.07 6.28
CA ALA A 295 13.62 -11.64 7.62
C ALA A 295 12.72 -12.87 7.56
N ILE A 296 13.18 -13.98 8.10
CA ILE A 296 12.48 -15.27 8.08
C ILE A 296 12.61 -15.98 9.43
N GLN A 297 11.52 -16.58 9.92
CA GLN A 297 11.60 -17.41 11.13
C GLN A 297 12.46 -18.65 10.90
N ALA A 298 13.21 -19.06 11.93
CA ALA A 298 14.06 -20.24 11.88
C ALA A 298 13.29 -21.50 11.44
N LYS A 299 12.06 -21.71 11.93
CA LYS A 299 11.20 -22.83 11.50
C LYS A 299 10.87 -22.81 9.99
N THR A 300 10.67 -21.62 9.43
CA THR A 300 10.38 -21.44 7.99
C THR A 300 11.65 -21.67 7.17
N TYR A 301 12.80 -21.21 7.68
CA TYR A 301 14.10 -21.43 7.08
C TYR A 301 14.45 -22.92 7.04
N GLU A 302 14.38 -23.64 8.16
CA GLU A 302 14.70 -25.08 8.24
C GLU A 302 13.83 -25.93 7.30
N ALA A 303 12.54 -25.58 7.19
CA ALA A 303 11.61 -26.26 6.27
C ALA A 303 11.96 -26.07 4.78
N SER A 304 12.82 -25.11 4.44
CA SER A 304 13.15 -24.69 3.08
C SER A 304 14.64 -24.44 2.83
N LYS A 305 15.49 -24.95 3.69
CA LYS A 305 16.95 -24.71 3.68
C LYS A 305 17.61 -24.97 2.33
N GLY A 306 17.16 -25.99 1.59
CA GLY A 306 17.67 -26.32 0.27
C GLY A 306 17.28 -25.34 -0.85
N VAL A 307 16.39 -24.37 -0.56
CA VAL A 307 15.99 -23.32 -1.54
C VAL A 307 17.01 -22.18 -1.56
N PHE A 308 17.69 -21.93 -0.44
CA PHE A 308 18.66 -20.86 -0.29
C PHE A 308 20.07 -21.41 -0.56
N ASP A 309 20.53 -21.24 -1.76
CA ASP A 309 21.84 -21.67 -2.21
C ASP A 309 22.96 -20.64 -1.87
N ASN A 310 24.14 -20.85 -2.40
CA ASN A 310 25.29 -19.95 -2.24
C ASN A 310 25.06 -18.53 -2.79
N SER A 311 23.92 -18.24 -3.43
CA SER A 311 23.59 -16.90 -3.91
C SER A 311 23.07 -15.99 -2.81
N TRP A 312 22.68 -16.55 -1.66
CA TRP A 312 22.21 -15.81 -0.47
C TRP A 312 23.30 -15.75 0.59
N ASN A 313 23.36 -14.61 1.28
CA ASN A 313 24.10 -14.48 2.53
C ASN A 313 23.13 -14.80 3.67
N VAL A 314 23.41 -15.86 4.45
CA VAL A 314 22.53 -16.31 5.55
C VAL A 314 23.12 -15.89 6.88
N VAL A 315 22.37 -15.11 7.65
CA VAL A 315 22.75 -14.61 8.97
C VAL A 315 21.74 -15.11 10.00
N HIS A 316 22.19 -15.89 10.97
CA HIS A 316 21.40 -16.31 12.12
C HIS A 316 21.50 -15.25 13.22
N LEU A 317 20.36 -14.71 13.64
CA LEU A 317 20.28 -13.69 14.69
C LEU A 317 20.25 -14.39 16.07
N THR A 318 21.26 -14.15 16.86
CA THR A 318 21.44 -14.74 18.22
C THR A 318 21.04 -13.77 19.32
#